data_bc209b6d7c54c153364d157ff2b2664c
#
_entry.id   bc209b6d7c54c153364d157ff2b2664c
#
_cell.length_a   1.000
_cell.length_b   1.000
_cell.length_c   1.000
_cell.angle_alpha   90.00
_cell.angle_beta   90.00
_cell.angle_gamma   90.00
#
_symmetry.space_group_name_H-M   'P 1'
#
loop_
_entity.id
_entity.type
_entity.pdbx_description
1 polymer ?
#
loop_
_entity_poly.entity_id
_entity_poly.type
_entity_poly.pdbx_seq_one_letter_code
_entity_poly.pdbx_strand_id
1 'polypeptide(L)'
;MKNRVFLKAIVCLMCAVSSVPVMAQFNLKKAISGAVKATQAVTLTDEQMGEYVKEYITWMDANNQVCADDNEYTIRLKKLTEGLGDADGIPLNFKVYYVTDVNAFACADGSVRVFSSLMDIMSDEELLGVIGHEIGHVAHRDSKKRFVGDCLLRH
;
A
#
# COMPACT_ATOMS: atom_id res chain seq x y z
N MET A 1 -15.39 -15.53 21.29
CA MET A 1 -15.82 -15.14 19.94
C MET A 1 -15.99 -13.63 19.73
N LYS A 2 -16.41 -12.83 20.72
CA LYS A 2 -16.61 -11.36 20.60
C LYS A 2 -15.30 -10.55 20.34
N ASN A 3 -14.14 -11.00 20.84
CA ASN A 3 -12.88 -10.26 20.71
C ASN A 3 -12.26 -10.31 19.30
N ARG A 4 -12.56 -11.34 18.49
CA ARG A 4 -12.02 -11.48 17.12
C ARG A 4 -12.67 -10.52 16.12
N VAL A 5 -13.96 -10.21 16.31
CA VAL A 5 -14.67 -9.25 15.45
C VAL A 5 -14.21 -7.83 15.74
N PHE A 6 -13.92 -7.52 17.02
CA PHE A 6 -13.40 -6.20 17.41
C PHE A 6 -11.98 -5.95 16.88
N LEU A 7 -11.13 -6.98 16.88
CA LEU A 7 -9.77 -6.88 16.33
C LEU A 7 -9.79 -6.66 14.81
N LYS A 8 -10.71 -7.33 14.09
CA LYS A 8 -10.89 -7.14 12.64
C LYS A 8 -11.36 -5.72 12.28
N ALA A 9 -12.25 -5.15 13.08
CA ALA A 9 -12.70 -3.76 12.88
C ALA A 9 -11.59 -2.74 13.17
N ILE A 10 -10.72 -3.01 14.15
CA ILE A 10 -9.58 -2.14 14.49
C ILE A 10 -8.52 -2.21 13.39
N VAL A 11 -8.25 -3.38 12.81
CA VAL A 11 -7.25 -3.52 11.72
C VAL A 11 -7.73 -2.80 10.45
N CYS A 12 -9.01 -2.92 10.07
CA CYS A 12 -9.55 -2.14 8.96
C CYS A 12 -9.53 -0.62 9.22
N LEU A 13 -9.71 -0.20 10.47
CA LEU A 13 -9.67 1.22 10.84
C LEU A 13 -8.22 1.74 10.91
N MET A 14 -7.25 0.89 11.32
CA MET A 14 -5.85 1.26 11.41
C MET A 14 -5.16 1.34 10.03
N CYS A 15 -5.61 0.57 9.04
CA CYS A 15 -5.17 0.76 7.64
C CYS A 15 -5.47 2.16 7.11
N ALA A 16 -6.47 2.86 7.70
CA ALA A 16 -6.81 4.23 7.31
C ALA A 16 -6.02 5.32 8.06
N VAL A 17 -5.35 5.00 9.17
CA VAL A 17 -4.82 6.03 10.09
C VAL A 17 -3.29 6.01 10.24
N SER A 18 -2.61 4.87 9.98
CA SER A 18 -1.19 4.72 10.32
C SER A 18 -0.18 5.12 9.24
N SER A 19 -0.62 5.57 8.06
CA SER A 19 0.27 6.02 6.98
C SER A 19 0.84 7.44 7.15
N VAL A 20 0.61 8.09 8.28
CA VAL A 20 0.86 9.54 8.45
C VAL A 20 2.33 9.96 8.64
N PRO A 21 3.19 9.26 9.41
CA PRO A 21 4.55 9.79 9.64
C PRO A 21 5.50 9.60 8.45
N VAL A 22 5.27 8.60 7.60
CA VAL A 22 6.14 8.34 6.44
C VAL A 22 5.84 9.29 5.28
N MET A 23 4.59 9.69 5.10
CA MET A 23 4.18 10.69 4.10
C MET A 23 4.78 12.07 4.37
N ALA A 24 5.07 12.41 5.63
CA ALA A 24 5.66 13.71 5.99
C ALA A 24 7.11 13.89 5.50
N GLN A 25 7.82 12.80 5.18
CA GLN A 25 9.19 12.84 4.69
C GLN A 25 9.30 12.71 3.17
N PHE A 26 8.28 12.13 2.52
CA PHE A 26 8.19 12.13 1.07
C PHE A 26 7.90 13.56 0.62
N ASN A 27 8.85 14.18 -0.09
CA ASN A 27 8.76 15.57 -0.50
C ASN A 27 7.82 15.72 -1.72
N LEU A 28 6.60 15.23 -1.54
CA LEU A 28 5.51 15.33 -2.51
C LEU A 28 5.23 16.81 -2.87
N LYS A 29 5.53 17.74 -1.94
CA LYS A 29 5.50 19.19 -2.23
C LYS A 29 6.43 19.57 -3.36
N LYS A 30 7.56 18.90 -3.54
CA LYS A 30 8.50 19.20 -4.61
C LYS A 30 8.05 18.60 -5.95
N ALA A 31 7.38 17.45 -5.92
CA ALA A 31 6.76 16.86 -7.10
C ALA A 31 5.48 17.61 -7.53
N ILE A 32 4.70 18.11 -6.56
CA ILE A 32 3.44 18.83 -6.81
C ILE A 32 3.65 20.36 -6.88
N SER A 33 4.65 20.93 -6.20
CA SER A 33 4.86 22.39 -6.10
C SER A 33 5.31 23.05 -7.41
N GLY A 34 5.59 22.25 -8.44
CA GLY A 34 5.93 22.82 -9.75
C GLY A 34 4.73 23.31 -10.56
N ALA A 35 3.49 22.88 -10.29
CA ALA A 35 2.41 23.13 -11.23
C ALA A 35 0.96 23.11 -10.76
N VAL A 36 0.58 22.74 -9.51
CA VAL A 36 -0.84 22.42 -9.30
C VAL A 36 -1.46 23.13 -8.10
N LYS A 37 -2.26 24.16 -8.37
CA LYS A 37 -3.30 24.65 -7.45
C LYS A 37 -4.32 23.53 -7.20
N ALA A 38 -4.89 23.47 -6.00
CA ALA A 38 -5.78 22.39 -5.52
C ALA A 38 -6.92 21.99 -6.49
N THR A 39 -7.33 22.86 -7.40
CA THR A 39 -8.34 22.59 -8.43
C THR A 39 -7.84 21.73 -9.60
N GLN A 40 -6.53 21.52 -9.76
CA GLN A 40 -5.94 20.72 -10.85
C GLN A 40 -5.60 19.29 -10.41
N ALA A 41 -5.55 18.98 -9.13
CA ALA A 41 -5.30 17.63 -8.64
C ALA A 41 -6.40 16.62 -9.06
N VAL A 42 -7.58 17.10 -9.41
CA VAL A 42 -8.70 16.27 -9.93
C VAL A 42 -8.47 15.86 -11.40
N THR A 43 -7.47 16.42 -12.08
CA THR A 43 -7.23 16.23 -13.53
C THR A 43 -5.92 15.50 -13.86
N LEU A 44 -5.28 14.83 -12.88
CA LEU A 44 -4.12 13.99 -13.18
C LEU A 44 -4.50 12.91 -14.19
N THR A 45 -3.74 12.83 -15.29
CA THR A 45 -3.88 11.73 -16.24
C THR A 45 -3.43 10.42 -15.58
N ASP A 46 -3.87 9.27 -16.10
CA ASP A 46 -3.47 7.98 -15.58
C ASP A 46 -1.94 7.78 -15.71
N GLU A 47 -1.34 8.34 -16.75
CA GLU A 47 0.10 8.34 -16.98
C GLU A 47 0.87 9.12 -15.90
N GLN A 48 0.43 10.36 -15.60
CA GLN A 48 1.01 11.17 -14.52
C GLN A 48 0.85 10.50 -13.17
N MET A 49 -0.29 9.87 -12.91
CA MET A 49 -0.51 9.08 -11.69
C MET A 49 0.48 7.91 -11.60
N GLY A 50 0.71 7.20 -12.71
CA GLY A 50 1.67 6.10 -12.77
C GLY A 50 3.10 6.54 -12.43
N GLU A 51 3.53 7.72 -12.92
CA GLU A 51 4.84 8.29 -12.59
C GLU A 51 4.96 8.63 -11.10
N TYR A 52 3.96 9.27 -10.50
CA TYR A 52 3.96 9.57 -9.06
C TYR A 52 3.97 8.32 -8.20
N VAL A 53 3.19 7.30 -8.56
CA VAL A 53 3.17 6.01 -7.84
C VAL A 53 4.53 5.34 -7.93
N LYS A 54 5.17 5.33 -9.10
CA LYS A 54 6.50 4.76 -9.30
C LYS A 54 7.56 5.48 -8.44
N GLU A 55 7.53 6.80 -8.40
CA GLU A 55 8.43 7.59 -7.56
C GLU A 55 8.20 7.29 -6.08
N TYR A 56 6.94 7.27 -5.65
CA TYR A 56 6.56 6.94 -4.28
C TYR A 56 7.04 5.55 -3.85
N ILE A 57 6.79 4.52 -4.65
CA ILE A 57 7.19 3.15 -4.36
C ILE A 57 8.72 3.00 -4.34
N THR A 58 9.42 3.68 -5.26
CA THR A 58 10.88 3.69 -5.29
C THR A 58 11.45 4.30 -4.01
N TRP A 59 10.86 5.40 -3.56
CA TRP A 59 11.24 6.03 -2.30
C TRP A 59 10.93 5.12 -1.10
N MET A 60 9.76 4.50 -1.05
CA MET A 60 9.36 3.57 0.02
C MET A 60 10.30 2.37 0.10
N ASP A 61 10.63 1.74 -1.01
CA ASP A 61 11.55 0.61 -1.08
C ASP A 61 12.99 1.00 -0.67
N ALA A 62 13.40 2.24 -0.89
CA ALA A 62 14.71 2.75 -0.50
C ALA A 62 14.80 3.18 0.99
N ASN A 63 13.69 3.54 1.60
CA ASN A 63 13.64 4.05 2.98
C ASN A 63 13.07 3.05 4.00
N ASN A 64 12.67 1.87 3.56
CA ASN A 64 12.26 0.76 4.43
C ASN A 64 13.15 -0.45 4.15
N GLN A 65 13.42 -1.24 5.18
CA GLN A 65 14.17 -2.47 5.02
C GLN A 65 13.29 -3.51 4.30
N VAL A 66 13.55 -3.73 3.02
CA VAL A 66 12.91 -4.79 2.24
C VAL A 66 13.51 -6.14 2.66
N CYS A 67 12.65 -7.11 2.99
CA CYS A 67 13.09 -8.47 3.29
C CYS A 67 13.70 -9.12 2.04
N ALA A 68 14.84 -9.80 2.21
CA ALA A 68 15.49 -10.56 1.15
C ALA A 68 14.65 -11.77 0.71
N ASP A 69 14.97 -12.35 -0.43
CA ASP A 69 14.22 -13.47 -1.00
C ASP A 69 14.22 -14.75 -0.16
N ASP A 70 15.27 -14.97 0.62
CA ASP A 70 15.46 -16.10 1.55
C ASP A 70 14.92 -15.83 2.96
N ASN A 71 14.37 -14.64 3.20
CA ASN A 71 13.77 -14.29 4.47
C ASN A 71 12.42 -15.00 4.66
N GLU A 72 12.14 -15.47 5.87
CA GLU A 72 10.93 -16.22 6.22
C GLU A 72 9.62 -15.49 5.87
N TYR A 73 9.56 -14.19 6.08
CA TYR A 73 8.40 -13.38 5.70
C TYR A 73 8.19 -13.34 4.18
N THR A 74 9.27 -13.21 3.42
CA THR A 74 9.20 -13.22 1.96
C THR A 74 8.77 -14.58 1.43
N ILE A 75 9.31 -15.67 2.00
CA ILE A 75 8.93 -17.05 1.65
C ILE A 75 7.45 -17.28 1.96
N ARG A 76 6.98 -16.87 3.14
CA ARG A 76 5.58 -16.97 3.54
C ARG A 76 4.67 -16.17 2.60
N LEU A 77 5.03 -14.92 2.28
CA LEU A 77 4.25 -14.08 1.36
C LEU A 77 4.17 -14.69 -0.03
N LYS A 78 5.29 -15.16 -0.60
CA LYS A 78 5.32 -15.84 -1.90
C LYS A 78 4.38 -17.03 -1.96
N LYS A 79 4.37 -17.87 -0.90
CA LYS A 79 3.47 -19.02 -0.80
C LYS A 79 2.00 -18.59 -0.77
N LEU A 80 1.67 -17.55 -0.02
CA LEU A 80 0.28 -17.05 0.10
C LEU A 80 -0.22 -16.39 -1.18
N THR A 81 0.67 -15.79 -1.97
CA THR A 81 0.34 -15.08 -3.20
C THR A 81 0.59 -15.90 -4.45
N GLU A 82 0.87 -17.20 -4.30
CA GLU A 82 1.04 -18.12 -5.43
C GLU A 82 -0.21 -18.12 -6.31
N GLY A 83 -0.03 -17.84 -7.60
CA GLY A 83 -1.12 -17.71 -8.57
C GLY A 83 -1.77 -16.32 -8.65
N LEU A 84 -1.39 -15.37 -7.80
CA LEU A 84 -1.85 -13.99 -7.89
C LEU A 84 -0.87 -13.17 -8.74
N GLY A 85 -0.95 -13.30 -10.07
CA GLY A 85 -0.02 -12.64 -11.00
C GLY A 85 -0.44 -11.24 -11.42
N ASP A 86 -1.73 -10.96 -11.46
CA ASP A 86 -2.28 -9.68 -11.91
C ASP A 86 -3.63 -9.34 -11.24
N ALA A 87 -4.01 -8.09 -11.32
CA ALA A 87 -5.32 -7.57 -10.93
C ALA A 87 -5.90 -6.76 -12.10
N ASP A 88 -6.87 -7.33 -12.81
CA ASP A 88 -7.50 -6.73 -14.00
C ASP A 88 -6.45 -6.26 -15.04
N GLY A 89 -5.46 -7.14 -15.32
CA GLY A 89 -4.38 -6.88 -16.27
C GLY A 89 -3.23 -6.00 -15.73
N ILE A 90 -3.27 -5.60 -14.45
CA ILE A 90 -2.18 -4.88 -13.79
C ILE A 90 -1.27 -5.91 -13.09
N PRO A 91 0.00 -6.08 -13.51
CA PRO A 91 0.91 -7.01 -12.87
C PRO A 91 1.12 -6.69 -11.40
N LEU A 92 1.02 -7.71 -10.53
CA LEU A 92 1.22 -7.55 -9.11
C LEU A 92 2.68 -7.78 -8.71
N ASN A 93 3.20 -6.93 -7.84
CA ASN A 93 4.54 -7.03 -7.28
C ASN A 93 4.51 -6.97 -5.76
N PHE A 94 4.85 -8.08 -5.11
CA PHE A 94 4.79 -8.26 -3.66
C PHE A 94 6.16 -8.10 -3.02
N LYS A 95 6.25 -7.31 -1.93
CA LYS A 95 7.43 -7.25 -1.05
C LYS A 95 7.00 -7.12 0.40
N VAL A 96 7.89 -7.57 1.31
CA VAL A 96 7.73 -7.36 2.74
C VAL A 96 8.69 -6.28 3.21
N TYR A 97 8.18 -5.34 4.02
CA TYR A 97 9.00 -4.40 4.78
C TYR A 97 9.20 -4.90 6.19
N TYR A 98 10.45 -5.00 6.63
CA TYR A 98 10.78 -5.35 8.00
C TYR A 98 10.67 -4.10 8.87
N VAL A 99 9.50 -3.90 9.44
CA VAL A 99 9.14 -2.69 10.22
C VAL A 99 8.22 -3.05 11.38
N THR A 100 8.18 -2.20 12.40
CA THR A 100 7.37 -2.40 13.61
C THR A 100 5.92 -1.94 13.45
N ASP A 101 5.62 -1.12 12.46
CA ASP A 101 4.25 -0.69 12.18
C ASP A 101 3.42 -1.84 11.62
N VAL A 102 2.11 -1.84 11.92
CA VAL A 102 1.16 -2.87 11.47
C VAL A 102 0.38 -2.33 10.28
N ASN A 103 0.75 -2.72 9.07
CA ASN A 103 0.11 -2.23 7.84
C ASN A 103 0.32 -3.17 6.65
N ALA A 104 -0.53 -3.01 5.63
CA ALA A 104 -0.32 -3.42 4.26
C ALA A 104 -0.94 -2.38 3.33
N PHE A 105 -0.42 -2.23 2.12
CA PHE A 105 -1.00 -1.33 1.13
C PHE A 105 -0.70 -1.81 -0.30
N ALA A 106 -1.55 -1.40 -1.23
CA ALA A 106 -1.30 -1.56 -2.64
C ALA A 106 -1.39 -0.22 -3.39
N CYS A 107 -0.60 -0.10 -4.44
CA CYS A 107 -0.56 1.06 -5.31
C CYS A 107 -1.16 0.75 -6.68
N ALA A 108 -1.53 1.80 -7.42
CA ALA A 108 -2.17 1.69 -8.73
C ALA A 108 -1.32 0.98 -9.80
N ASP A 109 -0.02 0.86 -9.59
CA ASP A 109 0.92 0.14 -10.46
C ASP A 109 1.00 -1.38 -10.19
N GLY A 110 0.21 -1.88 -9.22
CA GLY A 110 0.24 -3.27 -8.79
C GLY A 110 1.28 -3.58 -7.71
N SER A 111 1.99 -2.59 -7.21
CA SER A 111 2.90 -2.76 -6.08
C SER A 111 2.12 -3.02 -4.79
N VAL A 112 2.32 -4.19 -4.18
CA VAL A 112 1.75 -4.58 -2.88
C VAL A 112 2.87 -4.69 -1.85
N ARG A 113 2.71 -3.99 -0.72
CA ARG A 113 3.68 -4.00 0.38
C ARG A 113 3.00 -4.47 1.65
N VAL A 114 3.61 -5.46 2.29
CA VAL A 114 3.12 -6.07 3.53
C VAL A 114 4.17 -5.83 4.62
N PHE A 115 3.75 -5.43 5.80
CA PHE A 115 4.66 -5.16 6.92
C PHE A 115 4.84 -6.42 7.76
N SER A 116 6.07 -6.70 8.19
CA SER A 116 6.41 -7.89 8.97
C SER A 116 5.57 -8.01 10.25
N SER A 117 5.35 -6.91 10.95
CA SER A 117 4.52 -6.90 12.17
C SER A 117 3.05 -7.25 11.92
N LEU A 118 2.50 -6.95 10.73
CA LEU A 118 1.18 -7.43 10.34
C LEU A 118 1.18 -8.96 10.18
N MET A 119 2.25 -9.49 9.58
CA MET A 119 2.41 -10.93 9.37
C MET A 119 2.59 -11.68 10.69
N ASP A 120 3.21 -11.06 11.70
CA ASP A 120 3.40 -11.65 13.03
C ASP A 120 2.08 -11.89 13.78
N ILE A 121 1.10 -11.01 13.58
CA ILE A 121 -0.17 -11.03 14.33
C ILE A 121 -1.32 -11.69 13.59
N MET A 122 -1.16 -12.04 12.32
CA MET A 122 -2.21 -12.62 11.48
C MET A 122 -1.90 -14.05 11.07
N SER A 123 -2.94 -14.90 11.06
CA SER A 123 -2.91 -16.21 10.40
C SER A 123 -2.80 -16.02 8.87
N ASP A 124 -2.48 -17.11 8.17
CA ASP A 124 -2.38 -17.11 6.71
C ASP A 124 -3.69 -16.70 6.04
N GLU A 125 -4.83 -17.19 6.55
CA GLU A 125 -6.16 -16.85 6.01
C GLU A 125 -6.53 -15.39 6.26
N GLU A 126 -6.20 -14.85 7.43
CA GLU A 126 -6.44 -13.44 7.76
C GLU A 126 -5.56 -12.52 6.89
N LEU A 127 -4.30 -12.88 6.73
CA LEU A 127 -3.35 -12.13 5.92
C LEU A 127 -3.75 -12.15 4.44
N LEU A 128 -4.15 -13.31 3.91
CA LEU A 128 -4.66 -13.44 2.54
C LEU A 128 -5.92 -12.59 2.33
N GLY A 129 -6.79 -12.50 3.33
CA GLY A 129 -7.96 -11.62 3.31
C GLY A 129 -7.59 -10.13 3.20
N VAL A 130 -6.56 -9.69 3.93
CA VAL A 130 -6.03 -8.31 3.83
C VAL A 130 -5.40 -8.06 2.46
N ILE A 131 -4.55 -8.98 1.99
CA ILE A 131 -3.91 -8.88 0.67
C ILE A 131 -4.97 -8.81 -0.44
N GLY A 132 -5.99 -9.66 -0.38
CA GLY A 132 -7.10 -9.65 -1.35
C GLY A 132 -7.88 -8.34 -1.35
N HIS A 133 -8.07 -7.74 -0.17
CA HIS A 133 -8.68 -6.41 -0.05
C HIS A 133 -7.85 -5.32 -0.74
N GLU A 134 -6.53 -5.31 -0.49
CA GLU A 134 -5.62 -4.35 -1.13
C GLU A 134 -5.55 -4.53 -2.66
N ILE A 135 -5.51 -5.78 -3.15
CA ILE A 135 -5.57 -6.09 -4.58
C ILE A 135 -6.89 -5.63 -5.20
N GLY A 136 -8.00 -5.74 -4.48
CA GLY A 136 -9.30 -5.24 -4.92
C GLY A 136 -9.27 -3.73 -5.23
N HIS A 137 -8.54 -2.94 -4.46
CA HIS A 137 -8.36 -1.51 -4.74
C HIS A 137 -7.53 -1.24 -6.01
N VAL A 138 -6.58 -2.11 -6.33
CA VAL A 138 -5.83 -2.05 -7.60
C VAL A 138 -6.78 -2.31 -8.77
N ALA A 139 -7.53 -3.42 -8.73
CA ALA A 139 -8.44 -3.84 -9.77
C ALA A 139 -9.54 -2.79 -10.05
N HIS A 140 -10.11 -2.19 -9.01
CA HIS A 140 -11.14 -1.16 -9.13
C HIS A 140 -10.60 0.24 -9.47
N ARG A 141 -9.28 0.39 -9.63
CA ARG A 141 -8.61 1.69 -9.87
C ARG A 141 -8.98 2.76 -8.83
N ASP A 142 -9.30 2.34 -7.62
CA ASP A 142 -9.68 3.24 -6.51
C ASP A 142 -8.48 4.04 -5.98
N SER A 143 -7.27 3.62 -6.30
CA SER A 143 -6.02 4.27 -5.88
C SER A 143 -5.95 5.73 -6.32
N LYS A 144 -6.54 6.10 -7.48
CA LYS A 144 -6.60 7.50 -7.94
C LYS A 144 -7.44 8.37 -6.99
N LYS A 145 -8.59 7.87 -6.56
CA LYS A 145 -9.47 8.58 -5.62
C LYS A 145 -8.84 8.68 -4.23
N ARG A 146 -8.19 7.59 -3.75
CA ARG A 146 -7.52 7.56 -2.45
C ARG A 146 -6.28 8.47 -2.43
N PHE A 147 -5.43 8.40 -3.47
CA PHE A 147 -4.23 9.25 -3.57
C PHE A 147 -4.60 10.74 -3.56
N VAL A 148 -5.62 11.13 -4.33
CA VAL A 148 -6.14 12.51 -4.35
C VAL A 148 -6.76 12.88 -3.00
N GLY A 149 -7.55 11.99 -2.40
CA GLY A 149 -8.21 12.23 -1.12
C GLY A 149 -7.21 12.38 0.04
N ASP A 150 -6.25 11.49 0.17
CA ASP A 150 -5.26 11.52 1.26
C ASP A 150 -4.26 12.67 1.11
N CYS A 151 -3.93 13.04 -0.11
CA CYS A 151 -2.98 14.13 -0.37
C CYS A 151 -3.59 15.52 -0.22
N LEU A 152 -4.90 15.68 -0.50
CA LEU A 152 -5.59 16.99 -0.51
C LEU A 152 -6.32 17.31 0.80
N LEU A 153 -6.76 16.31 1.57
CA LEU A 153 -7.60 16.54 2.75
C LEU A 153 -6.81 16.68 4.06
N ARG A 154 -5.48 16.55 4.03
CA ARG A 154 -4.62 16.64 5.22
C ARG A 154 -3.71 17.89 5.23
N HIS A 155 -4.15 18.96 4.56
CA HIS A 155 -3.51 20.29 4.67
C HIS A 155 -4.51 21.38 5.00
#